data_7d2bc174dd5da21a25fe6989210fb642
#
_entry.id   7d2bc174dd5da21a25fe6989210fb642
#
_cell.length_a   1.000
_cell.length_b   1.000
_cell.length_c   1.000
_cell.angle_alpha   90.00
_cell.angle_beta   90.00
_cell.angle_gamma   90.00
#
_symmetry.space_group_name_H-M   'P 1'
#
loop_
_entity.id
_entity.type
_entity.pdbx_description
1 polymer ?
#
loop_
_entity_poly.entity_id
_entity_poly.type
_entity_poly.pdbx_seq_one_letter_code
_entity_poly.pdbx_strand_id
1 'polypeptide(L)'
;ASKDQVSKLKTQQVKFEMISTNGIKLHTLCAGDPANPLVILLHGFPEFWKGWELQIDALVNAGYYVMVPDQRGYNLSSKPLNISDYRIENLVGDILGLLESTGKGKALLGGHDWGGVVAWYLASARPDKFEKLFIANAPHPHIFWWYYKNDKEQYKKSSYMRAFLFPYLPQRKIASNNFEF
;
A
#
# COMPACT_ATOMS: atom_id res chain seq x y z
N ALA A 1 -0.27 -5.16 18.91
CA ALA A 1 -0.18 -6.34 18.04
C ALA A 1 0.27 -7.52 18.90
N SER A 2 -0.42 -8.65 18.78
CA SER A 2 -0.02 -9.87 19.51
C SER A 2 1.29 -10.40 18.89
N LYS A 3 2.13 -11.06 19.72
CA LYS A 3 3.37 -11.72 19.27
C LYS A 3 3.13 -12.69 18.10
N ASP A 4 1.91 -13.20 17.95
CA ASP A 4 1.52 -14.13 16.88
C ASP A 4 1.44 -13.48 15.49
N GLN A 5 1.33 -12.16 15.38
CA GLN A 5 1.25 -11.46 14.09
C GLN A 5 2.60 -11.35 13.37
N VAL A 6 3.72 -11.44 14.11
CA VAL A 6 5.09 -11.33 13.56
C VAL A 6 5.86 -12.66 13.57
N SER A 7 5.17 -13.79 13.70
CA SER A 7 5.78 -15.10 13.95
C SER A 7 6.73 -15.60 12.84
N LYS A 8 6.66 -15.04 11.63
CA LYS A 8 7.51 -15.44 10.49
C LYS A 8 8.69 -14.50 10.27
N LEU A 9 8.69 -13.29 10.86
CA LEU A 9 9.78 -12.36 10.72
C LEU A 9 10.96 -12.78 11.62
N LYS A 10 12.15 -12.87 11.04
CA LYS A 10 13.39 -13.24 11.74
C LYS A 10 14.11 -12.03 12.31
N THR A 11 13.87 -10.85 11.76
CA THR A 11 14.45 -9.61 12.26
C THR A 11 13.92 -9.28 13.65
N GLN A 12 14.84 -8.96 14.58
CA GLN A 12 14.48 -8.62 15.97
C GLN A 12 14.03 -7.15 16.13
N GLN A 13 14.28 -6.32 15.14
CA GLN A 13 13.92 -4.89 15.15
C GLN A 13 12.61 -4.64 14.41
N VAL A 14 11.50 -5.21 14.92
CA VAL A 14 10.17 -4.98 14.36
C VAL A 14 9.28 -4.34 15.41
N LYS A 15 8.61 -3.26 15.03
CA LYS A 15 7.60 -2.60 15.84
C LYS A 15 6.41 -2.18 14.98
N PHE A 16 5.25 -2.07 15.60
CA PHE A 16 4.07 -1.46 15.00
C PHE A 16 3.82 -0.10 15.61
N GLU A 17 3.59 0.89 14.78
CA GLU A 17 3.32 2.26 15.20
C GLU A 17 2.03 2.79 14.57
N MET A 18 1.31 3.62 15.32
CA MET A 18 0.20 4.43 14.80
C MET A 18 0.75 5.80 14.42
N ILE A 19 1.02 6.01 13.15
CA ILE A 19 1.63 7.24 12.65
C ILE A 19 0.55 8.19 12.16
N SER A 20 0.53 9.40 12.73
CA SER A 20 -0.39 10.46 12.29
C SER A 20 0.11 11.09 11.00
N THR A 21 -0.74 11.14 9.99
CA THR A 21 -0.46 11.72 8.68
C THR A 21 -1.75 12.19 8.02
N ASN A 22 -1.71 13.30 7.29
CA ASN A 22 -2.82 13.78 6.45
C ASN A 22 -4.22 13.66 7.11
N GLY A 23 -4.30 14.01 8.40
CA GLY A 23 -5.57 13.98 9.17
C GLY A 23 -6.06 12.61 9.60
N ILE A 24 -5.28 11.54 9.38
CA ILE A 24 -5.57 10.16 9.78
C ILE A 24 -4.42 9.54 10.56
N LYS A 25 -4.61 8.30 11.00
CA LYS A 25 -3.54 7.46 11.59
C LYS A 25 -3.36 6.21 10.74
N LEU A 26 -2.12 5.93 10.36
CA LEU A 26 -1.71 4.70 9.69
C LEU A 26 -1.08 3.75 10.71
N HIS A 27 -1.63 2.56 10.82
CA HIS A 27 -0.98 1.44 11.48
C HIS A 27 0.14 0.93 10.57
N THR A 28 1.37 1.05 11.03
CA THR A 28 2.56 0.83 10.19
C THR A 28 3.51 -0.16 10.85
N LEU A 29 3.87 -1.21 10.13
CA LEU A 29 5.01 -2.04 10.51
C LEU A 29 6.28 -1.27 10.17
N CYS A 30 7.20 -1.17 11.15
CA CYS A 30 8.53 -0.58 11.01
C CYS A 30 9.56 -1.64 11.37
N ALA A 31 10.55 -1.87 10.48
CA ALA A 31 11.57 -2.90 10.66
C ALA A 31 12.95 -2.40 10.27
N GLY A 32 13.97 -2.81 11.01
CA GLY A 32 15.37 -2.41 10.80
C GLY A 32 15.75 -1.11 11.54
N ASP A 33 16.97 -0.65 11.30
CA ASP A 33 17.51 0.56 11.93
C ASP A 33 16.96 1.83 11.24
N PRO A 34 16.31 2.74 12.00
CA PRO A 34 15.82 4.00 11.44
C PRO A 34 16.92 4.91 10.82
N ALA A 35 18.20 4.70 11.15
CA ALA A 35 19.29 5.43 10.53
C ALA A 35 19.52 5.04 9.06
N ASN A 36 19.12 3.82 8.68
CA ASN A 36 19.32 3.28 7.34
C ASN A 36 18.44 3.94 6.26
N PRO A 37 18.77 3.79 4.96
CA PRO A 37 17.91 4.24 3.87
C PRO A 37 16.50 3.65 3.96
N LEU A 38 15.48 4.48 3.73
CA LEU A 38 14.08 4.10 3.90
C LEU A 38 13.53 3.41 2.66
N VAL A 39 12.79 2.32 2.89
CA VAL A 39 11.91 1.67 1.92
C VAL A 39 10.48 1.73 2.45
N ILE A 40 9.54 2.23 1.64
CA ILE A 40 8.10 2.18 1.91
C ILE A 40 7.46 1.17 0.96
N LEU A 41 6.69 0.22 1.50
CA LEU A 41 6.00 -0.81 0.72
C LEU A 41 4.48 -0.69 0.89
N LEU A 42 3.76 -0.55 -0.24
CA LEU A 42 2.32 -0.37 -0.29
C LEU A 42 1.63 -1.65 -0.77
N HIS A 43 0.73 -2.19 0.04
CA HIS A 43 -0.01 -3.42 -0.24
C HIS A 43 -1.20 -3.20 -1.20
N GLY A 44 -1.75 -4.27 -1.74
CA GLY A 44 -2.92 -4.29 -2.60
C GLY A 44 -4.26 -4.55 -1.88
N PHE A 45 -5.29 -4.82 -2.67
CA PHE A 45 -6.61 -5.23 -2.19
C PHE A 45 -6.79 -6.75 -2.34
N PRO A 46 -7.33 -7.44 -1.35
CA PRO A 46 -7.76 -7.01 0.01
C PRO A 46 -6.70 -7.29 1.09
N GLU A 47 -5.50 -6.83 0.87
CA GLU A 47 -4.33 -7.10 1.69
C GLU A 47 -4.15 -6.05 2.82
N PHE A 48 -3.04 -6.21 3.57
CA PHE A 48 -2.51 -5.30 4.56
C PHE A 48 -0.99 -5.52 4.65
N TRP A 49 -0.27 -4.92 5.61
CA TRP A 49 1.19 -5.03 5.72
C TRP A 49 1.74 -6.45 5.50
N LYS A 50 0.96 -7.47 5.84
CA LYS A 50 1.37 -8.89 5.77
C LYS A 50 1.60 -9.39 4.35
N GLY A 51 1.03 -8.75 3.33
CA GLY A 51 1.32 -9.04 1.92
C GLY A 51 2.81 -8.91 1.58
N TRP A 52 3.55 -8.11 2.35
CA TRP A 52 4.99 -7.90 2.20
C TRP A 52 5.86 -8.66 3.21
N GLU A 53 5.28 -9.52 4.04
CA GLU A 53 5.98 -10.20 5.14
C GLU A 53 7.29 -10.89 4.68
N LEU A 54 7.27 -11.55 3.53
CA LEU A 54 8.42 -12.32 3.02
C LEU A 54 9.58 -11.43 2.51
N GLN A 55 9.32 -10.17 2.18
CA GLN A 55 10.31 -9.24 1.67
C GLN A 55 11.00 -8.45 2.77
N ILE A 56 10.37 -8.31 3.94
CA ILE A 56 10.85 -7.46 5.04
C ILE A 56 12.23 -7.89 5.52
N ASP A 57 12.40 -9.17 5.87
CA ASP A 57 13.69 -9.67 6.38
C ASP A 57 14.82 -9.48 5.37
N ALA A 58 14.57 -9.72 4.08
CA ALA A 58 15.57 -9.55 3.04
C ALA A 58 16.01 -8.09 2.90
N LEU A 59 15.08 -7.14 2.98
CA LEU A 59 15.36 -5.72 2.90
C LEU A 59 16.10 -5.21 4.14
N VAL A 60 15.69 -5.66 5.34
CA VAL A 60 16.40 -5.31 6.58
C VAL A 60 17.84 -5.83 6.58
N ASN A 61 18.02 -7.09 6.14
CA ASN A 61 19.36 -7.69 6.02
C ASN A 61 20.23 -7.02 4.95
N ALA A 62 19.60 -6.40 3.94
CA ALA A 62 20.29 -5.58 2.94
C ALA A 62 20.59 -4.15 3.42
N GLY A 63 20.33 -3.83 4.70
CA GLY A 63 20.65 -2.54 5.32
C GLY A 63 19.61 -1.45 5.06
N TYR A 64 18.33 -1.80 4.88
CA TYR A 64 17.25 -0.83 4.76
C TYR A 64 16.42 -0.73 6.04
N TYR A 65 15.88 0.46 6.27
CA TYR A 65 14.76 0.68 7.18
C TYR A 65 13.47 0.52 6.38
N VAL A 66 12.61 -0.42 6.80
CA VAL A 66 11.40 -0.80 6.04
C VAL A 66 10.16 -0.33 6.78
N MET A 67 9.29 0.39 6.09
CA MET A 67 7.96 0.78 6.58
C MET A 67 6.88 0.20 5.68
N VAL A 68 5.94 -0.52 6.29
CA VAL A 68 4.81 -1.13 5.59
C VAL A 68 3.52 -0.67 6.25
N PRO A 69 2.93 0.44 5.79
CA PRO A 69 1.66 0.91 6.34
C PRO A 69 0.50 0.03 5.87
N ASP A 70 -0.46 -0.22 6.76
CA ASP A 70 -1.81 -0.52 6.33
C ASP A 70 -2.37 0.78 5.74
N GLN A 71 -2.71 0.78 4.46
CA GLN A 71 -3.19 1.98 3.80
C GLN A 71 -4.53 2.45 4.39
N ARG A 72 -4.92 3.70 4.13
CA ARG A 72 -6.22 4.27 4.54
C ARG A 72 -7.37 3.30 4.22
N GLY A 73 -8.21 2.98 5.21
CA GLY A 73 -9.32 2.07 5.06
C GLY A 73 -9.03 0.60 5.39
N TYR A 74 -7.76 0.24 5.54
CA TYR A 74 -7.36 -1.16 5.75
C TYR A 74 -6.97 -1.45 7.21
N ASN A 75 -7.19 -2.70 7.60
CA ASN A 75 -6.79 -3.31 8.87
C ASN A 75 -6.98 -2.36 10.08
N LEU A 76 -5.92 -1.95 10.75
CA LEU A 76 -5.96 -1.09 11.95
C LEU A 76 -5.79 0.41 11.66
N SER A 77 -5.56 0.79 10.41
CA SER A 77 -5.53 2.20 10.01
C SER A 77 -6.91 2.85 10.04
N SER A 78 -6.93 4.18 10.08
CA SER A 78 -8.17 4.97 10.06
C SER A 78 -9.04 4.63 8.85
N LYS A 79 -10.34 4.58 9.08
CA LYS A 79 -11.39 4.26 8.08
C LYS A 79 -12.40 5.40 8.00
N PRO A 80 -12.08 6.52 7.34
CA PRO A 80 -13.03 7.61 7.10
C PRO A 80 -14.30 7.09 6.43
N LEU A 81 -15.45 7.71 6.73
CA LEU A 81 -16.75 7.24 6.24
C LEU A 81 -17.12 7.77 4.85
N ASN A 82 -16.56 8.91 4.45
CA ASN A 82 -16.91 9.52 3.18
C ASN A 82 -16.10 8.92 2.04
N ILE A 83 -16.74 8.61 0.93
CA ILE A 83 -16.08 8.12 -0.29
C ILE A 83 -15.02 9.11 -0.79
N SER A 84 -15.27 10.41 -0.65
CA SER A 84 -14.33 11.48 -1.01
C SER A 84 -12.99 11.41 -0.27
N ASP A 85 -12.96 10.79 0.90
CA ASP A 85 -11.74 10.64 1.70
C ASP A 85 -10.76 9.63 1.09
N TYR A 86 -11.23 8.81 0.13
CA TYR A 86 -10.44 7.78 -0.56
C TYR A 86 -9.99 8.21 -1.97
N ARG A 87 -10.07 9.50 -2.30
CA ARG A 87 -9.50 10.01 -3.53
C ARG A 87 -7.99 9.82 -3.56
N ILE A 88 -7.44 9.66 -4.77
CA ILE A 88 -6.01 9.38 -4.95
C ILE A 88 -5.11 10.44 -4.29
N GLU A 89 -5.54 11.70 -4.30
CA GLU A 89 -4.80 12.81 -3.68
C GLU A 89 -4.63 12.60 -2.17
N ASN A 90 -5.65 12.07 -1.51
CA ASN A 90 -5.58 11.76 -0.08
C ASN A 90 -4.66 10.57 0.19
N LEU A 91 -4.74 9.51 -0.63
CA LEU A 91 -3.87 8.34 -0.50
C LEU A 91 -2.39 8.71 -0.72
N VAL A 92 -2.13 9.58 -1.69
CA VAL A 92 -0.80 10.15 -1.95
C VAL A 92 -0.34 10.99 -0.75
N GLY A 93 -1.22 11.88 -0.24
CA GLY A 93 -0.94 12.70 0.94
C GLY A 93 -0.59 11.89 2.18
N ASP A 94 -1.23 10.74 2.38
CA ASP A 94 -0.96 9.86 3.51
C ASP A 94 0.49 9.35 3.51
N ILE A 95 0.97 8.94 2.35
CA ILE A 95 2.33 8.38 2.22
C ILE A 95 3.40 9.47 2.22
N LEU A 96 3.09 10.65 1.69
CA LEU A 96 3.98 11.80 1.82
C LEU A 96 4.15 12.21 3.29
N GLY A 97 3.06 12.31 4.04
CA GLY A 97 3.14 12.61 5.47
C GLY A 97 3.80 11.47 6.28
N LEU A 98 3.64 10.20 5.86
CA LEU A 98 4.40 9.10 6.44
C LEU A 98 5.90 9.27 6.21
N LEU A 99 6.33 9.62 5.01
CA LEU A 99 7.74 9.94 4.72
C LEU A 99 8.23 11.12 5.56
N GLU A 100 7.45 12.19 5.63
CA GLU A 100 7.78 13.39 6.42
C GLU A 100 7.96 13.07 7.92
N SER A 101 7.12 12.19 8.47
CA SER A 101 7.20 11.77 9.88
C SER A 101 8.53 11.13 10.25
N THR A 102 9.26 10.60 9.27
CA THR A 102 10.59 9.98 9.50
C THR A 102 11.74 10.99 9.56
N GLY A 103 11.52 12.23 9.17
CA GLY A 103 12.56 13.24 8.99
C GLY A 103 13.47 12.98 7.77
N LYS A 104 13.23 11.93 7.00
CA LYS A 104 14.02 11.59 5.80
C LYS A 104 13.54 12.39 4.59
N GLY A 105 14.50 12.86 3.79
CA GLY A 105 14.20 13.63 2.58
C GLY A 105 13.64 12.79 1.44
N LYS A 106 14.04 11.51 1.38
CA LYS A 106 13.72 10.57 0.29
C LYS A 106 13.55 9.14 0.78
N ALA A 107 12.88 8.32 -0.04
CA ALA A 107 12.71 6.88 0.17
C ALA A 107 12.79 6.10 -1.15
N LEU A 108 12.98 4.79 -1.05
CA LEU A 108 12.62 3.85 -2.09
C LEU A 108 11.15 3.48 -1.91
N LEU A 109 10.42 3.30 -3.02
CA LEU A 109 8.99 3.04 -2.98
C LEU A 109 8.66 1.75 -3.73
N GLY A 110 7.97 0.83 -3.06
CA GLY A 110 7.41 -0.37 -3.65
C GLY A 110 5.89 -0.39 -3.54
N GLY A 111 5.20 -0.90 -4.57
CA GLY A 111 3.75 -1.04 -4.52
C GLY A 111 3.25 -2.25 -5.30
N HIS A 112 2.25 -2.92 -4.75
CA HIS A 112 1.54 -4.04 -5.37
C HIS A 112 0.07 -3.68 -5.56
N ASP A 113 -0.52 -4.05 -6.73
CA ASP A 113 -1.94 -3.84 -7.03
C ASP A 113 -2.39 -2.39 -6.77
N TRP A 114 -3.37 -2.13 -5.89
CA TRP A 114 -3.78 -0.77 -5.50
C TRP A 114 -2.64 0.06 -4.90
N GLY A 115 -1.76 -0.55 -4.10
CA GLY A 115 -0.55 0.12 -3.62
C GLY A 115 0.39 0.50 -4.75
N GLY A 116 0.43 -0.29 -5.83
CA GLY A 116 1.16 0.05 -7.05
C GLY A 116 0.56 1.25 -7.78
N VAL A 117 -0.76 1.38 -7.81
CA VAL A 117 -1.43 2.58 -8.36
C VAL A 117 -1.05 3.82 -7.55
N VAL A 118 -1.13 3.76 -6.22
CA VAL A 118 -0.73 4.89 -5.34
C VAL A 118 0.75 5.23 -5.55
N ALA A 119 1.62 4.21 -5.65
CA ALA A 119 3.05 4.41 -5.87
C ALA A 119 3.37 5.08 -7.22
N TRP A 120 2.66 4.75 -8.30
CA TRP A 120 2.77 5.46 -9.58
C TRP A 120 2.42 6.94 -9.47
N TYR A 121 1.31 7.28 -8.79
CA TYR A 121 0.91 8.67 -8.57
C TYR A 121 1.92 9.43 -7.71
N LEU A 122 2.42 8.79 -6.64
CA LEU A 122 3.47 9.36 -5.78
C LEU A 122 4.74 9.69 -6.55
N ALA A 123 5.28 8.72 -7.29
CA ALA A 123 6.51 8.91 -8.07
C ALA A 123 6.35 9.96 -9.17
N SER A 124 5.17 10.06 -9.77
CA SER A 124 4.87 11.07 -10.79
C SER A 124 4.69 12.46 -10.20
N ALA A 125 4.01 12.59 -9.04
CA ALA A 125 3.74 13.87 -8.41
C ALA A 125 4.95 14.44 -7.66
N ARG A 126 5.78 13.57 -7.08
CA ARG A 126 6.92 13.95 -6.24
C ARG A 126 8.17 13.11 -6.55
N PRO A 127 8.70 13.20 -7.79
CA PRO A 127 9.92 12.49 -8.19
C PRO A 127 11.15 12.91 -7.33
N ASP A 128 11.10 14.07 -6.72
CA ASP A 128 12.11 14.57 -5.78
C ASP A 128 12.17 13.77 -4.47
N LYS A 129 11.11 13.03 -4.12
CA LYS A 129 10.96 12.29 -2.85
C LYS A 129 11.26 10.78 -2.97
N PHE A 130 11.30 10.24 -4.18
CA PHE A 130 11.48 8.82 -4.38
C PHE A 130 12.66 8.52 -5.32
N GLU A 131 13.68 7.81 -4.80
CA GLU A 131 14.90 7.51 -5.58
C GLU A 131 14.71 6.37 -6.56
N LYS A 132 13.90 5.37 -6.17
CA LYS A 132 13.57 4.20 -6.99
C LYS A 132 12.12 3.81 -6.77
N LEU A 133 11.52 3.27 -7.83
CA LEU A 133 10.17 2.74 -7.84
C LEU A 133 10.17 1.27 -8.24
N PHE A 134 9.54 0.43 -7.44
CA PHE A 134 9.24 -0.96 -7.75
C PHE A 134 7.73 -1.17 -7.79
N ILE A 135 7.22 -1.73 -8.89
CA ILE A 135 5.78 -2.01 -9.04
C ILE A 135 5.57 -3.47 -9.38
N ALA A 136 4.69 -4.12 -8.63
CA ALA A 136 4.20 -5.46 -8.91
C ALA A 136 2.72 -5.42 -9.27
N ASN A 137 2.36 -6.05 -10.39
CA ASN A 137 0.97 -6.27 -10.85
C ASN A 137 0.09 -5.00 -10.91
N ALA A 138 0.68 -3.85 -11.23
CA ALA A 138 -0.04 -2.59 -11.45
C ALA A 138 0.59 -1.83 -12.62
N PRO A 139 -0.02 -1.82 -13.80
CA PRO A 139 0.47 -1.04 -14.93
C PRO A 139 0.37 0.45 -14.62
N HIS A 140 1.18 1.24 -15.32
CA HIS A 140 1.07 2.71 -15.21
C HIS A 140 -0.37 3.15 -15.52
N PRO A 141 -1.03 3.97 -14.67
CA PRO A 141 -2.45 4.27 -14.78
C PRO A 141 -2.87 4.80 -16.15
N HIS A 142 -2.06 5.68 -16.76
CA HIS A 142 -2.34 6.22 -18.08
C HIS A 142 -2.36 5.13 -19.17
N ILE A 143 -1.37 4.23 -19.14
CA ILE A 143 -1.27 3.11 -20.08
C ILE A 143 -2.43 2.13 -19.87
N PHE A 144 -2.74 1.81 -18.61
CA PHE A 144 -3.89 0.96 -18.28
C PHE A 144 -5.19 1.51 -18.87
N TRP A 145 -5.49 2.80 -18.64
CA TRP A 145 -6.70 3.43 -19.15
C TRP A 145 -6.78 3.49 -20.66
N TRP A 146 -5.61 3.66 -21.32
CA TRP A 146 -5.57 3.62 -22.78
C TRP A 146 -5.95 2.23 -23.30
N TYR A 147 -5.34 1.16 -22.80
CA TYR A 147 -5.69 -0.22 -23.17
C TYR A 147 -7.10 -0.58 -22.78
N TYR A 148 -7.55 -0.21 -21.58
CA TYR A 148 -8.93 -0.45 -21.13
C TYR A 148 -9.98 0.12 -22.10
N LYS A 149 -9.72 1.27 -22.73
CA LYS A 149 -10.62 1.92 -23.69
C LYS A 149 -10.48 1.37 -25.11
N ASN A 150 -9.30 0.93 -25.52
CA ASN A 150 -8.97 0.65 -26.93
C ASN A 150 -8.76 -0.84 -27.20
N ASP A 151 -8.62 -1.70 -26.20
CA ASP A 151 -8.39 -3.13 -26.33
C ASP A 151 -9.54 -3.92 -25.73
N LYS A 152 -10.26 -4.69 -26.59
CA LYS A 152 -11.43 -5.47 -26.16
C LYS A 152 -11.07 -6.60 -25.18
N GLU A 153 -9.90 -7.17 -25.31
CA GLU A 153 -9.44 -8.25 -24.43
C GLU A 153 -9.12 -7.69 -23.04
N GLN A 154 -8.38 -6.57 -22.97
CA GLN A 154 -8.13 -5.88 -21.70
C GLN A 154 -9.42 -5.43 -21.04
N TYR A 155 -10.37 -4.86 -21.80
CA TYR A 155 -11.69 -4.50 -21.29
C TYR A 155 -12.44 -5.69 -20.67
N LYS A 156 -12.39 -6.85 -21.34
CA LYS A 156 -13.01 -8.09 -20.84
C LYS A 156 -12.30 -8.61 -19.58
N LYS A 157 -10.96 -8.67 -19.59
CA LYS A 157 -10.15 -9.10 -18.43
C LYS A 157 -10.38 -8.21 -17.20
N SER A 158 -10.63 -6.93 -17.40
CA SER A 158 -10.91 -5.96 -16.32
C SER A 158 -12.38 -5.92 -15.87
N SER A 159 -13.21 -6.90 -16.27
CA SER A 159 -14.65 -6.93 -15.92
C SER A 159 -14.89 -6.96 -14.40
N TYR A 160 -14.02 -7.60 -13.65
CA TYR A 160 -14.09 -7.66 -12.17
C TYR A 160 -14.03 -6.26 -11.53
N MET A 161 -13.25 -5.32 -12.11
CA MET A 161 -13.18 -3.94 -11.60
C MET A 161 -14.53 -3.24 -11.69
N ARG A 162 -15.30 -3.50 -12.77
CA ARG A 162 -16.66 -2.97 -12.91
C ARG A 162 -17.62 -3.58 -11.89
N ALA A 163 -17.44 -4.88 -11.58
CA ALA A 163 -18.26 -5.55 -10.58
C ALA A 163 -18.07 -4.91 -9.19
N PHE A 164 -16.85 -4.44 -8.85
CA PHE A 164 -16.58 -3.74 -7.59
C PHE A 164 -17.23 -2.34 -7.51
N LEU A 165 -17.68 -1.76 -8.62
CA LEU A 165 -18.39 -0.47 -8.61
C LEU A 165 -19.86 -0.60 -8.17
N PHE A 166 -20.43 -1.81 -8.15
CA PHE A 166 -21.81 -2.02 -7.69
C PHE A 166 -21.85 -2.01 -6.16
N PRO A 167 -22.69 -1.14 -5.54
CA PRO A 167 -22.80 -1.09 -4.10
C PRO A 167 -23.38 -2.42 -3.56
N TYR A 168 -22.85 -2.89 -2.43
CA TYR A 168 -23.28 -4.08 -1.67
C TYR A 168 -23.06 -5.45 -2.31
N LEU A 169 -22.99 -5.57 -3.65
CA LEU A 169 -22.83 -6.87 -4.31
C LEU A 169 -21.45 -7.49 -4.10
N PRO A 170 -20.34 -6.75 -4.30
CA PRO A 170 -19.00 -7.29 -4.03
C PRO A 170 -18.83 -7.69 -2.57
N GLN A 171 -19.30 -6.85 -1.63
CA GLN A 171 -19.20 -7.11 -0.21
C GLN A 171 -19.92 -8.39 0.20
N ARG A 172 -21.15 -8.61 -0.32
CA ARG A 172 -21.90 -9.83 -0.06
C ARG A 172 -21.21 -11.06 -0.65
N LYS A 173 -20.64 -10.94 -1.86
CA LYS A 173 -19.92 -12.04 -2.49
C LYS A 173 -18.63 -12.39 -1.74
N ILE A 174 -17.87 -11.37 -1.29
CA ILE A 174 -16.66 -11.57 -0.51
C ILE A 174 -16.98 -12.17 0.87
N ALA A 175 -18.08 -11.75 1.51
CA ALA A 175 -18.51 -12.26 2.81
C ALA A 175 -19.18 -13.65 2.72
N SER A 176 -19.58 -14.11 1.54
CA SER A 176 -20.11 -15.47 1.38
C SER A 176 -18.99 -16.49 1.65
N ASN A 177 -19.35 -17.66 2.19
CA ASN A 177 -18.40 -18.71 2.56
C ASN A 177 -17.34 -18.29 3.60
N ASN A 178 -17.70 -17.43 4.58
CA ASN A 178 -16.77 -16.97 5.63
C ASN A 178 -15.46 -16.37 5.09
N PHE A 179 -15.53 -15.62 3.98
CA PHE A 179 -14.39 -15.00 3.30
C PHE A 179 -13.39 -16.00 2.67
N GLU A 180 -13.78 -17.24 2.44
CA GLU A 180 -13.01 -18.18 1.62
C GLU A 180 -13.21 -17.84 0.13
N PHE A 181 -12.07 -17.62 -0.59
CA PHE A 181 -12.03 -17.28 -2.01
C PHE A 181 -11.66 -18.50 -2.86
#